data_901e1844b1a6d5efe7f918be0b09ff1f
#
_entry.id   901e1844b1a6d5efe7f918be0b09ff1f
#
_cell.length_a   1.000
_cell.length_b   1.000
_cell.length_c   1.000
_cell.angle_alpha   90.00
_cell.angle_beta   90.00
_cell.angle_gamma   90.00
#
_symmetry.space_group_name_H-M   'P 1'
#
loop_
_entity.id
_entity.type
_entity.pdbx_description
1 polymer ?
#
loop_
_entity_poly.entity_id
_entity_poly.type
_entity_poly.pdbx_seq_one_letter_code
_entity_poly.pdbx_strand_id
1 'polypeptide(L)'
;SRTRVRDEQDRPVLAGEAGASPQVCRTLFLHVSGLRGTLMVLLLLGLVIFFGTHSTRIFAENWRTWQVERLGEQRWKAIFSLASLLGFALLVWGYGQSRSDPVVLWLPPVWTRHLAALLTVPAFVLVAAAYVPGNRIRRMVGHPMVAGTAVWAVAHLLTNGNLADVLLFGAFLCWAVADFAAARRRDRGRSPSPLVEARLSGDVWVLVVGLTAWNAFAWFAHAWLIGVAPFA
;
A
#
# COMPACT_ATOMS: atom_id res chain seq x y z
N SER A 1 11.78 46.20 71.87
CA SER A 1 11.49 45.12 70.94
C SER A 1 11.34 45.70 69.55
N ARG A 2 12.40 45.66 68.66
CA ARG A 2 12.39 46.11 67.28
C ARG A 2 12.49 44.87 66.45
N THR A 3 11.38 44.53 65.78
CA THR A 3 11.30 43.49 64.75
C THR A 3 11.85 44.07 63.42
N ARG A 4 12.95 43.46 62.93
CA ARG A 4 13.53 43.76 61.63
C ARG A 4 12.64 43.11 60.53
N VAL A 5 12.05 43.90 59.68
CA VAL A 5 11.47 43.47 58.41
C VAL A 5 12.64 43.13 57.50
N ARG A 6 12.78 41.82 57.13
CA ARG A 6 13.74 41.38 56.13
C ARG A 6 13.23 41.76 54.76
N ASP A 7 14.05 42.46 54.06
CA ASP A 7 13.90 42.89 52.67
C ASP A 7 13.94 41.67 51.75
N GLU A 8 12.84 41.40 51.06
CA GLU A 8 12.58 40.25 50.16
C GLU A 8 12.89 40.66 48.68
N GLN A 9 14.07 41.28 48.45
CA GLN A 9 14.42 41.87 47.15
C GLN A 9 15.58 41.16 46.40
N ASP A 10 16.02 39.94 46.81
CA ASP A 10 17.02 39.21 46.04
C ASP A 10 16.50 37.83 45.61
N ARG A 11 15.53 37.81 44.72
CA ARG A 11 15.30 36.64 43.85
C ARG A 11 16.05 36.87 42.53
N PRO A 12 17.04 36.01 42.20
CA PRO A 12 17.63 36.07 40.87
C PRO A 12 16.55 35.73 39.84
N VAL A 13 16.27 36.70 38.96
CA VAL A 13 15.47 36.50 37.76
C VAL A 13 16.24 35.50 36.92
N LEU A 14 15.74 34.25 36.86
CA LEU A 14 16.21 33.26 35.89
C LEU A 14 15.83 33.73 34.48
N ALA A 15 16.61 34.65 33.95
CA ALA A 15 16.60 35.01 32.54
C ALA A 15 17.24 33.85 31.78
N GLY A 16 16.46 33.08 31.04
CA GLY A 16 17.01 32.01 30.25
C GLY A 16 16.00 31.16 29.51
N GLU A 17 14.87 31.74 29.11
CA GLU A 17 14.18 31.14 27.93
C GLU A 17 14.95 31.59 26.69
N ALA A 18 15.98 30.80 26.32
CA ALA A 18 16.66 30.94 25.06
C ALA A 18 15.67 30.47 23.95
N GLY A 19 14.72 31.32 23.60
CA GLY A 19 13.89 31.13 22.42
C GLY A 19 14.81 30.95 21.22
N ALA A 20 14.65 29.84 20.49
CA ALA A 20 15.42 29.56 19.29
C ALA A 20 15.34 30.81 18.37
N SER A 21 16.50 31.26 17.88
CA SER A 21 16.54 32.45 17.03
C SER A 21 15.63 32.24 15.80
N PRO A 22 14.98 33.29 15.26
CA PRO A 22 14.14 33.19 14.05
C PRO A 22 14.85 32.54 12.85
N GLN A 23 16.17 32.66 12.79
CA GLN A 23 17.00 32.01 11.76
C GLN A 23 17.09 30.51 11.98
N VAL A 24 17.22 30.01 13.19
CA VAL A 24 17.23 28.57 13.52
C VAL A 24 15.86 27.95 13.20
N CYS A 25 14.77 28.63 13.57
CA CYS A 25 13.41 28.17 13.22
C CYS A 25 13.21 28.11 11.71
N ARG A 26 13.68 29.12 10.97
CA ARG A 26 13.57 29.16 9.50
C ARG A 26 14.39 28.05 8.83
N THR A 27 15.63 27.81 9.32
CA THR A 27 16.50 26.77 8.78
C THR A 27 15.94 25.37 9.07
N LEU A 28 15.44 25.15 10.28
CA LEU A 28 14.74 23.89 10.65
C LEU A 28 13.49 23.68 9.79
N PHE A 29 12.67 24.71 9.58
CA PHE A 29 11.46 24.63 8.76
C PHE A 29 11.79 24.29 7.31
N LEU A 30 12.80 24.91 6.71
CA LEU A 30 13.24 24.62 5.34
C LEU A 30 13.85 23.22 5.22
N HIS A 31 14.56 22.76 6.24
CA HIS A 31 15.14 21.40 6.26
C HIS A 31 14.04 20.33 6.36
N VAL A 32 13.08 20.52 7.24
CA VAL A 32 11.93 19.62 7.41
C VAL A 32 11.05 19.58 6.15
N SER A 33 10.77 20.74 5.53
CA SER A 33 9.99 20.77 4.29
C SER A 33 10.74 20.15 3.11
N GLY A 34 12.07 20.29 3.03
CA GLY A 34 12.89 19.62 2.04
C GLY A 34 12.89 18.09 2.19
N LEU A 35 12.98 17.60 3.43
CA LEU A 35 12.90 16.17 3.74
C LEU A 35 11.54 15.57 3.34
N ARG A 36 10.44 16.24 3.69
CA ARG A 36 9.08 15.84 3.27
C ARG A 36 8.96 15.68 1.76
N GLY A 37 9.48 16.67 1.02
CA GLY A 37 9.50 16.63 -0.45
C GLY A 37 10.23 15.40 -1.00
N THR A 38 11.41 15.11 -0.47
CA THR A 38 12.24 13.97 -0.90
C THR A 38 11.55 12.62 -0.62
N LEU A 39 10.91 12.46 0.53
CA LEU A 39 10.24 11.22 0.93
C LEU A 39 9.01 10.94 0.05
N MET A 40 8.24 11.97 -0.26
CA MET A 40 7.10 11.85 -1.17
C MET A 40 7.55 11.53 -2.59
N VAL A 41 8.68 12.09 -3.04
CA VAL A 41 9.27 11.78 -4.37
C VAL A 41 9.67 10.31 -4.45
N LEU A 42 10.24 9.72 -3.39
CA LEU A 42 10.59 8.28 -3.38
C LEU A 42 9.35 7.39 -3.53
N LEU A 43 8.26 7.71 -2.81
CA LEU A 43 6.98 7.01 -2.95
C LEU A 43 6.45 7.11 -4.39
N LEU A 44 6.42 8.32 -4.96
CA LEU A 44 5.94 8.55 -6.31
C LEU A 44 6.80 7.83 -7.36
N LEU A 45 8.13 7.88 -7.24
CA LEU A 45 9.02 7.12 -8.11
C LEU A 45 8.78 5.62 -8.03
N GLY A 46 8.62 5.10 -6.80
CA GLY A 46 8.26 3.70 -6.58
C GLY A 46 6.96 3.31 -7.27
N LEU A 47 5.91 4.14 -7.12
CA LEU A 47 4.61 3.95 -7.78
C LEU A 47 4.75 3.96 -9.31
N VAL A 48 5.47 4.94 -9.87
CA VAL A 48 5.65 5.06 -11.33
C VAL A 48 6.41 3.85 -11.89
N ILE A 49 7.49 3.43 -11.27
CA ILE A 49 8.27 2.27 -11.72
C ILE A 49 7.46 0.99 -11.58
N PHE A 50 6.84 0.77 -10.41
CA PHE A 50 6.06 -0.44 -10.14
C PHE A 50 4.87 -0.57 -11.08
N PHE A 51 4.00 0.45 -11.13
CA PHE A 51 2.82 0.40 -11.99
C PHE A 51 3.15 0.59 -13.46
N GLY A 52 4.19 1.34 -13.82
CA GLY A 52 4.68 1.43 -15.20
C GLY A 52 5.04 0.04 -15.73
N THR A 53 5.81 -0.73 -14.94
CA THR A 53 6.17 -2.10 -15.28
C THR A 53 4.94 -3.01 -15.39
N HIS A 54 4.03 -2.98 -14.42
CA HIS A 54 2.84 -3.82 -14.38
C HIS A 54 1.78 -3.42 -15.42
N SER A 55 1.80 -2.18 -15.88
CA SER A 55 0.85 -1.66 -16.88
C SER A 55 1.26 -1.95 -18.33
N THR A 56 2.44 -2.51 -18.58
CA THR A 56 2.90 -2.85 -19.94
C THR A 56 1.92 -3.76 -20.66
N ARG A 57 1.29 -4.69 -19.96
CA ARG A 57 0.28 -5.58 -20.52
C ARG A 57 -1.09 -4.91 -20.74
N ILE A 58 -1.36 -3.80 -20.07
CA ILE A 58 -2.62 -3.05 -20.20
C ILE A 58 -2.57 -2.12 -21.40
N PHE A 59 -1.47 -1.35 -21.53
CA PHE A 59 -1.37 -0.24 -22.46
C PHE A 59 -0.36 -0.45 -23.60
N ALA A 60 0.57 -1.40 -23.46
CA ALA A 60 1.68 -1.60 -24.38
C ALA A 60 1.92 -3.08 -24.73
N GLU A 61 0.84 -3.87 -24.93
CA GLU A 61 0.95 -5.32 -25.20
C GLU A 61 1.80 -5.62 -26.44
N ASN A 62 1.66 -4.86 -27.54
CA ASN A 62 2.44 -5.06 -28.75
C ASN A 62 3.93 -4.81 -28.52
N TRP A 63 4.28 -3.74 -27.79
CA TRP A 63 5.67 -3.46 -27.39
C TRP A 63 6.23 -4.56 -26.48
N ARG A 64 5.42 -5.01 -25.51
CA ARG A 64 5.80 -6.12 -24.63
C ARG A 64 6.09 -7.40 -25.43
N THR A 65 5.21 -7.78 -26.37
CA THR A 65 5.37 -8.95 -27.21
C THR A 65 6.65 -8.84 -28.04
N TRP A 66 6.90 -7.70 -28.68
CA TRP A 66 8.13 -7.44 -29.42
C TRP A 66 9.37 -7.57 -28.54
N GLN A 67 9.34 -7.07 -27.29
CA GLN A 67 10.46 -7.22 -26.36
C GLN A 67 10.69 -8.69 -25.97
N VAL A 68 9.62 -9.45 -25.75
CA VAL A 68 9.72 -10.89 -25.45
C VAL A 68 10.35 -11.66 -26.62
N GLU A 69 9.95 -11.36 -27.86
CA GLU A 69 10.50 -11.95 -29.06
C GLU A 69 11.98 -11.59 -29.24
N ARG A 70 12.36 -10.33 -28.97
CA ARG A 70 13.74 -9.84 -29.15
C ARG A 70 14.70 -10.36 -28.08
N LEU A 71 14.29 -10.35 -26.82
CA LEU A 71 15.16 -10.67 -25.68
C LEU A 71 15.09 -12.14 -25.24
N GLY A 72 14.02 -12.82 -25.62
CA GLY A 72 13.63 -14.10 -25.07
C GLY A 72 12.89 -13.97 -23.73
N GLU A 73 12.04 -14.95 -23.45
CA GLU A 73 11.12 -14.94 -22.30
C GLU A 73 11.85 -14.82 -20.95
N GLN A 74 12.98 -15.50 -20.79
CA GLN A 74 13.73 -15.52 -19.53
C GLN A 74 14.35 -14.15 -19.20
N ARG A 75 14.99 -13.51 -20.18
CA ARG A 75 15.58 -12.18 -19.99
C ARG A 75 14.50 -11.13 -19.75
N TRP A 76 13.38 -11.20 -20.48
CA TRP A 76 12.24 -10.33 -20.24
C TRP A 76 11.72 -10.47 -18.81
N LYS A 77 11.49 -11.69 -18.34
CA LYS A 77 11.07 -11.96 -16.95
C LYS A 77 12.06 -11.41 -15.93
N ALA A 78 13.36 -11.56 -16.16
CA ALA A 78 14.38 -11.02 -15.26
C ALA A 78 14.33 -9.49 -15.19
N ILE A 79 14.26 -8.80 -16.33
CA ILE A 79 14.17 -7.33 -16.39
C ILE A 79 12.88 -6.86 -15.70
N PHE A 80 11.74 -7.49 -16.03
CA PHE A 80 10.47 -7.21 -15.41
C PHE A 80 10.53 -7.36 -13.88
N SER A 81 11.10 -8.47 -13.40
CA SER A 81 11.20 -8.75 -11.95
C SER A 81 12.12 -7.76 -11.25
N LEU A 82 13.27 -7.41 -11.84
CA LEU A 82 14.20 -6.44 -11.27
C LEU A 82 13.58 -5.03 -11.21
N ALA A 83 12.94 -4.59 -12.28
CA ALA A 83 12.25 -3.29 -12.30
C ALA A 83 11.08 -3.25 -11.29
N SER A 84 10.30 -4.33 -11.21
CA SER A 84 9.21 -4.46 -10.23
C SER A 84 9.73 -4.44 -8.80
N LEU A 85 10.82 -5.17 -8.52
CA LEU A 85 11.44 -5.22 -7.19
C LEU A 85 12.02 -3.86 -6.78
N LEU A 86 12.69 -3.17 -7.70
CA LEU A 86 13.18 -1.81 -7.46
C LEU A 86 12.02 -0.85 -7.16
N GLY A 87 10.97 -0.85 -8.00
CA GLY A 87 9.78 -0.04 -7.78
C GLY A 87 9.12 -0.34 -6.44
N PHE A 88 8.99 -1.63 -6.08
CA PHE A 88 8.43 -2.06 -4.81
C PHE A 88 9.29 -1.63 -3.61
N ALA A 89 10.60 -1.77 -3.69
CA ALA A 89 11.50 -1.33 -2.61
C ALA A 89 11.42 0.18 -2.36
N LEU A 90 11.41 0.99 -3.43
CA LEU A 90 11.23 2.44 -3.34
C LEU A 90 9.86 2.82 -2.76
N LEU A 91 8.81 2.11 -3.19
CA LEU A 91 7.44 2.31 -2.70
C LEU A 91 7.35 2.02 -1.21
N VAL A 92 7.85 0.87 -0.75
CA VAL A 92 7.83 0.47 0.66
C VAL A 92 8.65 1.44 1.51
N TRP A 93 9.83 1.81 1.04
CA TRP A 93 10.70 2.75 1.75
C TRP A 93 10.08 4.14 1.83
N GLY A 94 9.66 4.70 0.68
CA GLY A 94 9.02 6.03 0.61
C GLY A 94 7.75 6.10 1.44
N TYR A 95 6.90 5.07 1.38
CA TYR A 95 5.70 4.98 2.21
C TYR A 95 6.03 4.87 3.71
N GLY A 96 6.96 3.99 4.09
CA GLY A 96 7.40 3.84 5.47
C GLY A 96 7.87 5.16 6.08
N GLN A 97 8.69 5.89 5.34
CA GLN A 97 9.21 7.19 5.77
C GLN A 97 8.13 8.29 5.83
N SER A 98 7.17 8.29 4.89
CA SER A 98 6.08 9.28 4.88
C SER A 98 5.18 9.20 6.12
N ARG A 99 5.22 8.09 6.85
CA ARG A 99 4.46 7.87 8.10
C ARG A 99 5.07 8.58 9.31
N SER A 100 6.34 8.94 9.29
CA SER A 100 6.98 9.69 10.40
C SER A 100 6.51 11.14 10.49
N ASP A 101 6.06 11.71 9.36
CA ASP A 101 5.55 13.08 9.27
C ASP A 101 4.37 13.15 8.29
N PRO A 102 3.18 12.62 8.69
CA PRO A 102 2.06 12.41 7.79
C PRO A 102 1.35 13.73 7.42
N VAL A 103 1.02 13.88 6.14
CA VAL A 103 0.08 14.91 5.68
C VAL A 103 -1.34 14.36 5.83
N VAL A 104 -2.02 14.74 6.90
CA VAL A 104 -3.37 14.28 7.21
C VAL A 104 -4.37 15.02 6.33
N LEU A 105 -5.19 14.30 5.56
CA LEU A 105 -6.28 14.83 4.74
C LEU A 105 -7.62 14.72 5.47
N TRP A 106 -7.86 13.60 6.17
CA TRP A 106 -9.03 13.40 7.04
C TRP A 106 -8.71 12.38 8.14
N LEU A 107 -9.53 12.36 9.17
CA LEU A 107 -9.45 11.38 10.25
C LEU A 107 -10.60 10.38 10.10
N PRO A 108 -10.31 9.13 9.70
CA PRO A 108 -11.34 8.11 9.53
C PRO A 108 -11.99 7.77 10.87
N PRO A 109 -13.34 7.62 10.92
CA PRO A 109 -14.02 7.15 12.12
C PRO A 109 -13.57 5.73 12.53
N VAL A 110 -13.57 5.42 13.82
CA VAL A 110 -13.05 4.13 14.35
C VAL A 110 -13.74 2.91 13.74
N TRP A 111 -15.05 3.01 13.46
CA TRP A 111 -15.81 1.91 12.87
C TRP A 111 -15.31 1.48 11.47
N THR A 112 -14.63 2.37 10.73
CA THR A 112 -14.06 2.04 9.42
C THR A 112 -12.97 0.96 9.51
N ARG A 113 -12.29 0.82 10.65
CA ARG A 113 -11.31 -0.24 10.90
C ARG A 113 -11.98 -1.63 10.87
N HIS A 114 -13.17 -1.75 11.47
CA HIS A 114 -13.93 -3.00 11.44
C HIS A 114 -14.42 -3.33 10.03
N LEU A 115 -14.85 -2.32 9.28
CA LEU A 115 -15.25 -2.49 7.88
C LEU A 115 -14.06 -2.91 7.01
N ALA A 116 -12.88 -2.29 7.21
CA ALA A 116 -11.66 -2.68 6.50
C ALA A 116 -11.26 -4.13 6.82
N ALA A 117 -11.31 -4.53 8.09
CA ALA A 117 -11.07 -5.91 8.50
C ALA A 117 -12.02 -6.89 7.79
N LEU A 118 -13.32 -6.55 7.73
CA LEU A 118 -14.33 -7.35 7.04
C LEU A 118 -14.06 -7.44 5.53
N LEU A 119 -13.69 -6.35 4.87
CA LEU A 119 -13.40 -6.29 3.44
C LEU A 119 -12.09 -7.02 3.08
N THR A 120 -11.10 -7.01 3.95
CA THR A 120 -9.85 -7.72 3.70
C THR A 120 -10.00 -9.23 3.70
N VAL A 121 -10.99 -9.80 4.40
CA VAL A 121 -11.30 -11.25 4.32
C VAL A 121 -11.57 -11.71 2.88
N PRO A 122 -12.58 -11.17 2.16
CA PRO A 122 -12.80 -11.55 0.76
C PRO A 122 -11.63 -11.19 -0.14
N ALA A 123 -10.84 -10.15 0.16
CA ALA A 123 -9.63 -9.84 -0.60
C ALA A 123 -8.63 -11.00 -0.54
N PHE A 124 -8.33 -11.56 0.64
CA PHE A 124 -7.45 -12.72 0.81
C PHE A 124 -8.02 -13.99 0.17
N VAL A 125 -9.32 -14.22 0.29
CA VAL A 125 -10.02 -15.34 -0.37
C VAL A 125 -9.87 -15.25 -1.89
N LEU A 126 -10.06 -14.06 -2.47
CA LEU A 126 -9.88 -13.82 -3.90
C LEU A 126 -8.42 -14.04 -4.34
N VAL A 127 -7.45 -13.58 -3.56
CA VAL A 127 -6.03 -13.85 -3.84
C VAL A 127 -5.76 -15.36 -3.78
N ALA A 128 -6.25 -16.08 -2.77
CA ALA A 128 -6.12 -17.52 -2.68
C ALA A 128 -6.76 -18.26 -3.88
N ALA A 129 -7.92 -17.78 -4.35
CA ALA A 129 -8.61 -18.33 -5.52
C ALA A 129 -7.80 -18.24 -6.81
N ALA A 130 -6.86 -17.30 -6.90
CA ALA A 130 -5.98 -17.19 -8.07
C ALA A 130 -4.95 -18.33 -8.15
N TYR A 131 -4.56 -18.90 -7.02
CA TYR A 131 -3.50 -19.90 -6.92
C TYR A 131 -4.02 -21.32 -6.71
N VAL A 132 -5.15 -21.50 -6.04
CA VAL A 132 -5.75 -22.83 -5.84
C VAL A 132 -6.42 -23.29 -7.13
N PRO A 133 -6.03 -24.46 -7.70
CA PRO A 133 -6.60 -24.94 -8.94
C PRO A 133 -8.03 -25.49 -8.74
N GLY A 134 -8.83 -25.51 -9.81
CA GLY A 134 -10.13 -26.20 -9.84
C GLY A 134 -11.19 -25.60 -8.91
N ASN A 135 -11.14 -24.29 -8.59
CA ASN A 135 -12.13 -23.63 -7.77
C ASN A 135 -13.16 -22.86 -8.62
N ARG A 136 -14.41 -22.77 -8.12
CA ARG A 136 -15.51 -22.06 -8.77
C ARG A 136 -15.37 -20.54 -8.66
N ILE A 137 -14.77 -20.05 -7.58
CA ILE A 137 -14.57 -18.60 -7.32
C ILE A 137 -13.75 -18.00 -8.47
N ARG A 138 -12.61 -18.62 -8.84
CA ARG A 138 -11.80 -18.17 -9.97
C ARG A 138 -12.58 -18.18 -11.28
N ARG A 139 -13.40 -19.21 -11.50
CA ARG A 139 -14.23 -19.32 -12.71
C ARG A 139 -15.28 -18.23 -12.77
N MET A 140 -15.91 -17.87 -11.65
CA MET A 140 -16.93 -16.82 -11.57
C MET A 140 -16.34 -15.43 -11.74
N VAL A 141 -15.22 -15.15 -11.07
CA VAL A 141 -14.60 -13.81 -11.04
C VAL A 141 -13.71 -13.58 -12.28
N GLY A 142 -13.10 -14.64 -12.82
CA GLY A 142 -12.16 -14.60 -13.95
C GLY A 142 -10.75 -14.20 -13.51
N HIS A 143 -10.60 -13.01 -12.93
CA HIS A 143 -9.33 -12.44 -12.48
C HIS A 143 -9.33 -12.15 -10.97
N PRO A 144 -9.37 -13.19 -10.11
CA PRO A 144 -9.63 -13.01 -8.68
C PRO A 144 -8.49 -12.30 -7.95
N MET A 145 -7.23 -12.47 -8.34
CA MET A 145 -6.11 -11.74 -7.72
C MET A 145 -6.26 -10.22 -7.87
N VAL A 146 -6.56 -9.78 -9.08
CA VAL A 146 -6.73 -8.34 -9.37
C VAL A 146 -7.96 -7.78 -8.67
N ALA A 147 -9.08 -8.55 -8.64
CA ALA A 147 -10.27 -8.19 -7.89
C ALA A 147 -9.99 -8.10 -6.38
N GLY A 148 -9.22 -9.06 -5.83
CA GLY A 148 -8.77 -9.03 -4.44
C GLY A 148 -7.92 -7.81 -4.11
N THR A 149 -7.01 -7.42 -5.00
CA THR A 149 -6.21 -6.19 -4.87
C THR A 149 -7.10 -4.95 -4.84
N ALA A 150 -8.14 -4.87 -5.69
CA ALA A 150 -9.07 -3.75 -5.67
C ALA A 150 -9.84 -3.66 -4.34
N VAL A 151 -10.36 -4.78 -3.85
CA VAL A 151 -11.09 -4.84 -2.55
C VAL A 151 -10.16 -4.46 -1.40
N TRP A 152 -8.92 -4.95 -1.40
CA TRP A 152 -7.89 -4.59 -0.42
C TRP A 152 -7.58 -3.08 -0.44
N ALA A 153 -7.42 -2.49 -1.62
CA ALA A 153 -7.15 -1.07 -1.76
C ALA A 153 -8.31 -0.20 -1.26
N VAL A 154 -9.57 -0.58 -1.56
CA VAL A 154 -10.77 0.09 -1.03
C VAL A 154 -10.81 0.01 0.49
N ALA A 155 -10.56 -1.18 1.07
CA ALA A 155 -10.53 -1.36 2.52
C ALA A 155 -9.54 -0.41 3.21
N HIS A 156 -8.35 -0.24 2.64
CA HIS A 156 -7.34 0.65 3.18
C HIS A 156 -7.66 2.14 2.96
N LEU A 157 -8.25 2.53 1.83
CA LEU A 157 -8.71 3.90 1.61
C LEU A 157 -9.79 4.33 2.58
N LEU A 158 -10.64 3.41 3.05
CA LEU A 158 -11.68 3.71 4.03
C LEU A 158 -11.12 3.99 5.43
N THR A 159 -9.99 3.40 5.79
CA THR A 159 -9.45 3.44 7.16
C THR A 159 -8.16 4.25 7.30
N ASN A 160 -7.62 4.77 6.20
CA ASN A 160 -6.40 5.58 6.21
C ASN A 160 -6.66 6.93 5.53
N GLY A 161 -6.28 8.02 6.20
CA GLY A 161 -6.62 9.38 5.77
C GLY A 161 -5.44 10.29 5.49
N ASN A 162 -4.23 9.74 5.30
CA ASN A 162 -3.05 10.54 4.96
C ASN A 162 -2.84 10.61 3.44
N LEU A 163 -2.18 11.64 2.97
CA LEU A 163 -1.86 11.81 1.55
C LEU A 163 -1.10 10.60 0.97
N ALA A 164 -0.12 10.08 1.70
CA ALA A 164 0.64 8.91 1.27
C ALA A 164 -0.24 7.66 1.12
N ASP A 165 -1.22 7.49 2.01
CA ASP A 165 -2.20 6.39 1.95
C ASP A 165 -3.06 6.50 0.70
N VAL A 166 -3.57 7.71 0.41
CA VAL A 166 -4.40 7.97 -0.77
C VAL A 166 -3.62 7.73 -2.05
N LEU A 167 -2.37 8.18 -2.12
CA LEU A 167 -1.51 7.96 -3.28
C LEU A 167 -1.23 6.46 -3.47
N LEU A 168 -0.87 5.76 -2.41
CA LEU A 168 -0.55 4.34 -2.45
C LEU A 168 -1.78 3.51 -2.83
N PHE A 169 -2.80 3.50 -1.99
CA PHE A 169 -3.97 2.65 -2.17
C PHE A 169 -4.84 3.11 -3.34
N GLY A 170 -4.90 4.41 -3.63
CA GLY A 170 -5.54 4.96 -4.82
C GLY A 170 -4.89 4.48 -6.11
N ALA A 171 -3.55 4.49 -6.19
CA ALA A 171 -2.83 3.97 -7.34
C ALA A 171 -3.07 2.46 -7.54
N PHE A 172 -3.05 1.66 -6.44
CA PHE A 172 -3.40 0.24 -6.50
C PHE A 172 -4.82 0.00 -6.98
N LEU A 173 -5.79 0.79 -6.50
CA LEU A 173 -7.18 0.68 -6.93
C LEU A 173 -7.35 1.01 -8.41
N CYS A 174 -6.82 2.15 -8.86
CA CYS A 174 -6.88 2.57 -10.26
C CYS A 174 -6.25 1.53 -11.19
N TRP A 175 -5.06 1.04 -10.82
CA TRP A 175 -4.38 0.00 -11.59
C TRP A 175 -5.19 -1.31 -11.62
N ALA A 176 -5.70 -1.77 -10.47
CA ALA A 176 -6.47 -3.01 -10.41
C ALA A 176 -7.76 -2.93 -11.24
N VAL A 177 -8.47 -1.81 -11.22
CA VAL A 177 -9.66 -1.59 -12.07
C VAL A 177 -9.28 -1.60 -13.55
N ALA A 178 -8.20 -0.91 -13.93
CA ALA A 178 -7.72 -0.87 -15.31
C ALA A 178 -7.28 -2.25 -15.81
N ASP A 179 -6.49 -2.99 -15.00
CA ASP A 179 -6.04 -4.34 -15.39
C ASP A 179 -7.19 -5.34 -15.45
N PHE A 180 -8.13 -5.29 -14.48
CA PHE A 180 -9.33 -6.13 -14.53
C PHE A 180 -10.14 -5.88 -15.80
N ALA A 181 -10.39 -4.62 -16.15
CA ALA A 181 -11.10 -4.27 -17.38
C ALA A 181 -10.36 -4.73 -18.63
N ALA A 182 -9.04 -4.52 -18.70
CA ALA A 182 -8.21 -4.97 -19.82
C ALA A 182 -8.18 -6.50 -19.94
N ALA A 183 -8.06 -7.21 -18.81
CA ALA A 183 -8.08 -8.66 -18.76
C ALA A 183 -9.43 -9.23 -19.26
N ARG A 184 -10.55 -8.65 -18.80
CA ARG A 184 -11.90 -9.02 -19.26
C ARG A 184 -12.11 -8.77 -20.75
N ARG A 185 -11.52 -7.69 -21.31
CA ARG A 185 -11.55 -7.42 -22.76
C ARG A 185 -10.77 -8.48 -23.53
N ARG A 186 -9.57 -8.86 -23.05
CA ARG A 186 -8.76 -9.94 -23.67
C ARG A 186 -9.49 -11.28 -23.67
N ASP A 187 -10.23 -11.60 -22.60
CA ASP A 187 -10.98 -12.86 -22.52
C ASP A 187 -12.11 -12.95 -23.54
N ARG A 188 -12.77 -11.83 -23.84
CA ARG A 188 -13.86 -11.81 -24.87
C ARG A 188 -13.36 -12.16 -26.27
N GLY A 189 -12.09 -11.90 -26.56
CA GLY A 189 -11.48 -12.21 -27.86
C GLY A 189 -10.84 -13.61 -27.94
N ARG A 190 -10.93 -14.43 -26.87
CA ARG A 190 -10.32 -15.76 -26.81
C ARG A 190 -11.39 -16.84 -26.88
N SER A 191 -11.08 -17.92 -27.63
CA SER A 191 -11.87 -19.14 -27.53
C SER A 191 -11.84 -19.68 -26.10
N PRO A 192 -12.94 -20.23 -25.57
CA PRO A 192 -12.96 -20.84 -24.24
C PRO A 192 -11.85 -21.88 -24.11
N SER A 193 -10.92 -21.65 -23.20
CA SER A 193 -9.92 -22.66 -22.85
C SER A 193 -10.63 -23.87 -22.17
N PRO A 194 -10.16 -25.10 -22.36
CA PRO A 194 -10.67 -26.24 -21.62
C PRO A 194 -10.65 -25.92 -20.14
N LEU A 195 -11.83 -25.80 -19.54
CA LEU A 195 -11.95 -25.44 -18.14
C LEU A 195 -11.56 -26.67 -17.30
N VAL A 196 -10.54 -26.54 -16.48
CA VAL A 196 -10.35 -27.48 -15.37
C VAL A 196 -11.68 -27.57 -14.63
N GLU A 197 -12.21 -28.78 -14.45
CA GLU A 197 -13.47 -28.97 -13.73
C GLU A 197 -13.41 -28.30 -12.35
N ALA A 198 -14.31 -27.36 -12.15
CA ALA A 198 -14.41 -26.68 -10.87
C ALA A 198 -15.09 -27.61 -9.86
N ARG A 199 -14.39 -27.92 -8.77
CA ARG A 199 -14.83 -28.86 -7.72
C ARG A 199 -15.09 -28.08 -6.43
N LEU A 200 -16.05 -28.57 -5.65
CA LEU A 200 -16.33 -28.02 -4.32
C LEU A 200 -15.09 -28.08 -3.41
N SER A 201 -14.28 -29.13 -3.53
CA SER A 201 -13.01 -29.25 -2.80
C SER A 201 -12.05 -28.09 -3.09
N GLY A 202 -12.01 -27.59 -4.34
CA GLY A 202 -11.24 -26.41 -4.69
C GLY A 202 -11.71 -25.17 -3.93
N ASP A 203 -13.02 -24.95 -3.83
CA ASP A 203 -13.59 -23.83 -3.07
C ASP A 203 -13.28 -23.93 -1.57
N VAL A 204 -13.37 -25.14 -0.99
CA VAL A 204 -13.00 -25.38 0.41
C VAL A 204 -11.53 -25.02 0.65
N TRP A 205 -10.61 -25.45 -0.23
CA TRP A 205 -9.20 -25.11 -0.11
C TRP A 205 -8.94 -23.60 -0.27
N VAL A 206 -9.67 -22.93 -1.16
CA VAL A 206 -9.59 -21.44 -1.27
C VAL A 206 -9.95 -20.78 0.04
N LEU A 207 -11.06 -21.22 0.67
CA LEU A 207 -11.48 -20.65 1.95
C LEU A 207 -10.46 -20.97 3.06
N VAL A 208 -9.99 -22.21 3.17
CA VAL A 208 -8.99 -22.59 4.16
C VAL A 208 -7.71 -21.77 4.01
N VAL A 209 -7.15 -21.70 2.80
CA VAL A 209 -5.92 -20.97 2.53
C VAL A 209 -6.13 -19.46 2.73
N GLY A 210 -7.22 -18.89 2.18
CA GLY A 210 -7.51 -17.47 2.27
C GLY A 210 -7.74 -17.00 3.71
N LEU A 211 -8.54 -17.72 4.49
CA LEU A 211 -8.82 -17.40 5.89
C LEU A 211 -7.59 -17.59 6.79
N THR A 212 -6.82 -18.65 6.57
CA THR A 212 -5.57 -18.88 7.32
C THR A 212 -4.55 -17.78 7.03
N ALA A 213 -4.37 -17.43 5.74
CA ALA A 213 -3.47 -16.36 5.34
C ALA A 213 -3.93 -15.00 5.89
N TRP A 214 -5.22 -14.68 5.83
CA TRP A 214 -5.77 -13.47 6.41
C TRP A 214 -5.53 -13.40 7.92
N ASN A 215 -5.82 -14.50 8.64
CA ASN A 215 -5.63 -14.58 10.08
C ASN A 215 -4.16 -14.38 10.46
N ALA A 216 -3.25 -15.14 9.83
CA ALA A 216 -1.81 -15.03 10.07
C ALA A 216 -1.29 -13.62 9.75
N PHE A 217 -1.77 -13.00 8.66
CA PHE A 217 -1.35 -11.66 8.30
C PHE A 217 -1.91 -10.60 9.25
N ALA A 218 -3.20 -10.64 9.55
CA ALA A 218 -3.87 -9.64 10.36
C ALA A 218 -3.40 -9.62 11.83
N TRP A 219 -3.14 -10.78 12.41
CA TRP A 219 -2.71 -10.89 13.81
C TRP A 219 -1.20 -10.78 14.03
N PHE A 220 -0.39 -11.21 13.07
CA PHE A 220 1.06 -11.30 13.25
C PHE A 220 1.84 -10.46 12.23
N ALA A 221 1.67 -10.76 10.93
CA ALA A 221 2.54 -10.20 9.92
C ALA A 221 2.31 -8.70 9.70
N HIS A 222 1.09 -8.20 9.83
CA HIS A 222 0.79 -6.78 9.65
C HIS A 222 1.50 -5.90 10.70
N ALA A 223 1.46 -6.27 11.97
CA ALA A 223 2.14 -5.55 13.02
C ALA A 223 3.67 -5.62 12.84
N TRP A 224 4.19 -6.79 12.46
CA TRP A 224 5.63 -6.99 12.27
C TRP A 224 6.18 -6.27 11.04
N LEU A 225 5.47 -6.29 9.90
CA LEU A 225 5.93 -5.68 8.65
C LEU A 225 5.62 -4.17 8.57
N ILE A 226 4.45 -3.77 9.06
CA ILE A 226 3.91 -2.42 8.88
C ILE A 226 4.04 -1.60 10.17
N GLY A 227 4.24 -2.26 11.33
CA GLY A 227 4.30 -1.58 12.63
C GLY A 227 2.95 -1.10 13.15
N VAL A 228 1.83 -1.60 12.61
CA VAL A 228 0.46 -1.28 13.04
C VAL A 228 -0.29 -2.57 13.29
N ALA A 229 -0.92 -2.70 14.47
CA ALA A 229 -1.82 -3.80 14.76
C ALA A 229 -3.24 -3.43 14.33
N PRO A 230 -3.88 -4.17 13.40
CA PRO A 230 -5.21 -3.82 12.88
C PRO A 230 -6.32 -3.85 13.95
N PHE A 231 -6.13 -4.65 15.00
CA PHE A 231 -7.13 -4.90 16.06
C PHE A 231 -6.73 -4.37 17.44
N ALA A 232 -5.66 -3.56 17.54
CA ALA A 232 -5.24 -2.91 18.79
C ALA A 232 -5.77 -1.48 18.90
#